data_016b9436ad4821418d4e4e98a789fda3
#
_entry.id   016b9436ad4821418d4e4e98a789fda3
#
_cell.length_a   1.000
_cell.length_b   1.000
_cell.length_c   1.000
_cell.angle_alpha   90.00
_cell.angle_beta   90.00
_cell.angle_gamma   90.00
#
_symmetry.space_group_name_H-M   'P 1'
#
loop_
_entity.id
_entity.type
_entity.pdbx_description
1 polymer ?
#
loop_
_entity_poly.entity_id
_entity_poly.type
_entity_poly.pdbx_seq_one_letter_code
_entity_poly.pdbx_strand_id
1 'polypeptide(L)'
;FGQHNKVWPLGFLFMTPPDEQQGEYADKALVTIPMLYDEVAKWEETEVGKRGADYEAWKEEKARDLLALIEELHPGFSACVDKINTASPLTIRDYYGNKEGSMFGFSKDYKNIALSQVPVVTKVDNLLLTGQNNGLPGFCGVPLTAINTVEAILGQNYILNRINECVK
;
A
#
# COMPACT_ATOMS: atom_id res chain seq x y z
N PHE A 1 14.82 9.84 12.19
CA PHE A 1 15.23 8.77 11.28
C PHE A 1 16.72 8.90 11.08
N GLY A 2 17.50 7.95 11.67
CA GLY A 2 18.96 7.96 11.63
C GLY A 2 19.49 7.66 10.24
N GLN A 3 20.78 7.96 10.01
CA GLN A 3 21.50 7.65 8.78
C GLN A 3 21.27 6.20 8.39
N HIS A 4 20.46 5.96 7.38
CA HIS A 4 20.20 4.63 6.87
C HIS A 4 21.43 4.17 6.09
N ASN A 5 21.99 3.05 6.50
CA ASN A 5 22.91 2.27 5.66
C ASN A 5 22.26 2.10 4.30
N LYS A 6 22.98 2.47 3.25
CA LYS A 6 22.49 2.51 1.86
C LYS A 6 22.31 1.12 1.22
N VAL A 7 21.83 0.16 1.96
CA VAL A 7 21.50 -1.16 1.39
C VAL A 7 20.06 -1.11 0.92
N TRP A 8 19.86 -1.12 -0.36
CA TRP A 8 18.56 -1.23 -0.99
C TRP A 8 18.34 -2.67 -1.48
N PRO A 9 17.13 -3.25 -1.29
CA PRO A 9 16.02 -2.70 -0.50
C PRO A 9 16.22 -2.91 1.01
N LEU A 10 15.63 -2.03 1.84
CA LEU A 10 15.60 -2.20 3.30
C LEU A 10 14.81 -3.44 3.75
N GLY A 11 13.98 -3.95 2.86
CA GLY A 11 13.13 -5.10 3.01
C GLY A 11 12.09 -5.13 1.90
N PHE A 12 11.47 -6.26 1.69
CA PHE A 12 10.39 -6.41 0.72
C PHE A 12 9.37 -7.44 1.21
N LEU A 13 8.15 -7.30 0.73
CA LEU A 13 7.10 -8.29 0.86
C LEU A 13 6.99 -9.04 -0.46
N PHE A 14 7.13 -10.35 -0.43
CA PHE A 14 6.95 -11.23 -1.57
C PHE A 14 5.71 -12.09 -1.36
N MET A 15 4.81 -12.08 -2.33
CA MET A 15 3.57 -12.85 -2.31
C MET A 15 3.33 -13.50 -3.66
N THR A 16 2.83 -14.72 -3.63
CA THR A 16 2.27 -15.42 -4.78
C THR A 16 0.76 -15.58 -4.55
N PRO A 17 -0.08 -14.67 -5.10
CA PRO A 17 -1.53 -14.82 -5.00
C PRO A 17 -1.97 -16.15 -5.58
N PRO A 18 -3.02 -16.81 -5.04
CA PRO A 18 -3.55 -18.02 -5.63
C PRO A 18 -4.04 -17.76 -7.05
N ASP A 19 -3.81 -18.72 -7.95
CA ASP A 19 -4.36 -18.68 -9.29
C ASP A 19 -5.89 -18.83 -9.23
N GLU A 20 -6.60 -17.95 -9.95
CA GLU A 20 -8.06 -18.01 -10.06
C GLU A 20 -8.54 -19.31 -10.76
N GLN A 21 -7.69 -19.93 -11.58
CA GLN A 21 -7.95 -21.18 -12.27
C GLN A 21 -7.63 -22.42 -11.43
N GLN A 22 -7.28 -22.25 -10.16
CA GLN A 22 -6.93 -23.33 -9.22
C GLN A 22 -5.79 -24.23 -9.72
N GLY A 23 -4.82 -23.64 -10.42
CA GLY A 23 -3.61 -24.34 -10.83
C GLY A 23 -2.74 -24.74 -9.63
N GLU A 24 -1.89 -25.76 -9.81
CA GLU A 24 -0.91 -26.20 -8.81
C GLU A 24 0.15 -25.13 -8.52
N TYR A 25 0.38 -24.24 -9.48
CA TYR A 25 1.42 -23.19 -9.42
C TYR A 25 0.78 -21.81 -9.54
N ALA A 26 1.38 -20.82 -8.87
CA ALA A 26 0.99 -19.43 -9.01
C ALA A 26 1.42 -18.88 -10.39
N ASP A 27 0.54 -18.14 -11.05
CA ASP A 27 0.80 -17.47 -12.33
C ASP A 27 1.37 -16.06 -12.15
N LYS A 28 1.37 -15.53 -10.93
CA LYS A 28 1.81 -14.17 -10.59
C LYS A 28 2.59 -14.16 -9.29
N ALA A 29 3.54 -13.23 -9.22
CA ALA A 29 4.17 -12.83 -7.97
C ALA A 29 4.05 -11.31 -7.81
N LEU A 30 3.77 -10.87 -6.60
CA LEU A 30 3.75 -9.45 -6.23
C LEU A 30 4.88 -9.19 -5.25
N VAL A 31 5.70 -8.19 -5.57
CA VAL A 31 6.77 -7.73 -4.69
C VAL A 31 6.54 -6.27 -4.32
N THR A 32 6.43 -5.99 -3.03
CA THR A 32 6.22 -4.64 -2.52
C THR A 32 7.44 -4.22 -1.69
N ILE A 33 7.97 -3.05 -1.99
CA ILE A 33 9.18 -2.52 -1.36
C ILE A 33 8.85 -1.14 -0.77
N PRO A 34 9.22 -0.87 0.49
CA PRO A 34 9.21 0.49 1.01
C PRO A 34 10.22 1.36 0.25
N MET A 35 9.78 2.51 -0.23
CA MET A 35 10.59 3.45 -1.00
C MET A 35 10.37 4.86 -0.48
N LEU A 36 11.44 5.66 -0.39
CA LEU A 36 11.34 7.08 -0.08
C LEU A 36 10.95 7.87 -1.34
N TYR A 37 10.07 8.84 -1.19
CA TYR A 37 9.65 9.68 -2.31
C TYR A 37 10.81 10.44 -2.97
N ASP A 38 11.81 10.81 -2.18
CA ASP A 38 13.02 11.51 -2.67
C ASP A 38 13.73 10.75 -3.80
N GLU A 39 13.62 9.42 -3.86
CA GLU A 39 14.20 8.62 -4.95
C GLU A 39 13.57 8.90 -6.31
N VAL A 40 12.34 9.40 -6.33
CA VAL A 40 11.56 9.68 -7.55
C VAL A 40 11.21 11.16 -7.72
N ALA A 41 11.55 12.01 -6.75
CA ALA A 41 11.17 13.42 -6.72
C ALA A 41 11.64 14.20 -7.97
N LYS A 42 12.77 13.85 -8.53
CA LYS A 42 13.28 14.50 -9.76
C LYS A 42 12.36 14.37 -10.98
N TRP A 43 11.43 13.41 -10.96
CA TRP A 43 10.44 13.22 -12.02
C TRP A 43 9.01 13.64 -11.62
N GLU A 44 8.84 14.33 -10.50
CA GLU A 44 7.52 14.67 -9.96
C GLU A 44 6.66 15.55 -10.88
N GLU A 45 7.29 16.42 -11.67
CA GLU A 45 6.63 17.31 -12.63
C GLU A 45 6.31 16.62 -13.97
N THR A 46 6.58 15.32 -14.09
CA THR A 46 6.33 14.57 -15.32
C THR A 46 4.99 13.82 -15.28
N GLU A 47 4.43 13.56 -16.46
CA GLU A 47 3.16 12.86 -16.62
C GLU A 47 3.34 11.34 -16.76
N VAL A 48 2.31 10.58 -16.39
CA VAL A 48 2.25 9.13 -16.62
C VAL A 48 2.50 8.81 -18.10
N GLY A 49 3.39 7.85 -18.36
CA GLY A 49 3.77 7.42 -19.70
C GLY A 49 4.70 8.36 -20.46
N LYS A 50 5.09 9.51 -19.87
CA LYS A 50 5.97 10.52 -20.49
C LYS A 50 7.11 10.96 -19.57
N ARG A 51 7.57 10.09 -18.67
CA ARG A 51 8.59 10.45 -17.66
C ARG A 51 10.03 10.43 -18.18
N GLY A 52 10.22 10.00 -19.41
CA GLY A 52 11.55 9.93 -20.05
C GLY A 52 12.28 8.60 -19.87
N ALA A 53 13.30 8.40 -20.72
CA ALA A 53 14.04 7.16 -20.77
C ALA A 53 14.86 6.87 -19.49
N ASP A 54 15.31 7.90 -18.81
CA ASP A 54 16.07 7.80 -17.55
C ASP A 54 15.18 7.27 -16.39
N TYR A 55 13.89 7.61 -16.37
CA TYR A 55 12.95 7.03 -15.43
C TYR A 55 12.68 5.54 -15.70
N GLU A 56 12.49 5.17 -16.96
CA GLU A 56 12.28 3.77 -17.33
C GLU A 56 13.54 2.94 -17.03
N ALA A 57 14.72 3.45 -17.36
CA ALA A 57 15.99 2.79 -17.05
C ALA A 57 16.20 2.59 -15.54
N TRP A 58 15.85 3.60 -14.73
CA TRP A 58 15.88 3.51 -13.28
C TRP A 58 14.94 2.42 -12.75
N LYS A 59 13.70 2.32 -13.26
CA LYS A 59 12.78 1.25 -12.89
C LYS A 59 13.29 -0.14 -13.25
N GLU A 60 13.85 -0.27 -14.44
CA GLU A 60 14.44 -1.53 -14.92
C GLU A 60 15.64 -1.97 -14.06
N GLU A 61 16.50 -1.02 -13.67
CA GLU A 61 17.60 -1.29 -12.74
C GLU A 61 17.08 -1.81 -11.40
N LYS A 62 16.12 -1.10 -10.79
CA LYS A 62 15.50 -1.52 -9.52
C LYS A 62 14.82 -2.90 -9.61
N ALA A 63 14.14 -3.18 -10.70
CA ALA A 63 13.50 -4.48 -10.93
C ALA A 63 14.53 -5.60 -11.07
N ARG A 64 15.65 -5.34 -11.76
CA ARG A 64 16.74 -6.30 -11.94
C ARG A 64 17.44 -6.63 -10.63
N ASP A 65 17.76 -5.59 -9.83
CA ASP A 65 18.40 -5.76 -8.54
C ASP A 65 17.51 -6.59 -7.59
N LEU A 66 16.20 -6.32 -7.59
CA LEU A 66 15.24 -7.06 -6.79
C LEU A 66 15.11 -8.51 -7.28
N LEU A 67 15.06 -8.74 -8.58
CA LEU A 67 14.99 -10.10 -9.14
C LEU A 67 16.24 -10.90 -8.77
N ALA A 68 17.43 -10.28 -8.80
CA ALA A 68 18.66 -10.92 -8.37
C ALA A 68 18.61 -11.32 -6.88
N LEU A 69 18.09 -10.46 -6.03
CA LEU A 69 17.92 -10.76 -4.61
C LEU A 69 16.91 -11.89 -4.38
N ILE A 70 15.82 -11.92 -5.13
CA ILE A 70 14.83 -13.02 -5.04
C ILE A 70 15.45 -14.33 -5.54
N GLU A 71 16.25 -14.31 -6.59
CA GLU A 71 16.97 -15.48 -7.09
C GLU A 71 17.96 -16.06 -6.07
N GLU A 72 18.63 -15.21 -5.28
CA GLU A 72 19.48 -15.67 -4.17
C GLU A 72 18.70 -16.40 -3.08
N LEU A 73 17.48 -15.93 -2.79
CA LEU A 73 16.60 -16.52 -1.79
C LEU A 73 15.83 -17.75 -2.31
N HIS A 74 15.50 -17.74 -3.58
CA HIS A 74 14.70 -18.76 -4.27
C HIS A 74 15.35 -19.13 -5.61
N PRO A 75 16.40 -19.97 -5.61
CA PRO A 75 17.12 -20.36 -6.81
C PRO A 75 16.21 -20.96 -7.89
N GLY A 76 16.31 -20.45 -9.10
CA GLY A 76 15.48 -20.84 -10.24
C GLY A 76 14.25 -19.96 -10.45
N PHE A 77 13.97 -19.00 -9.56
CA PHE A 77 12.82 -18.12 -9.69
C PHE A 77 12.88 -17.26 -10.97
N SER A 78 14.04 -16.73 -11.30
CA SER A 78 14.21 -15.87 -12.49
C SER A 78 13.86 -16.59 -13.79
N ALA A 79 14.09 -17.90 -13.86
CA ALA A 79 13.73 -18.70 -15.03
C ALA A 79 12.22 -18.87 -15.24
N CYS A 80 11.42 -18.58 -14.21
CA CYS A 80 9.96 -18.63 -14.26
C CYS A 80 9.32 -17.26 -14.59
N VAL A 81 10.12 -16.21 -14.74
CA VAL A 81 9.62 -14.84 -14.95
C VAL A 81 9.59 -14.51 -16.44
N ASP A 82 8.41 -14.44 -17.02
CA ASP A 82 8.19 -14.03 -18.41
C ASP A 82 8.14 -12.51 -18.57
N LYS A 83 7.52 -11.81 -17.59
CA LYS A 83 7.27 -10.38 -17.70
C LYS A 83 7.29 -9.71 -16.32
N ILE A 84 7.91 -8.52 -16.28
CA ILE A 84 7.92 -7.67 -15.08
C ILE A 84 7.15 -6.37 -15.37
N ASN A 85 6.23 -6.01 -14.49
CA ASN A 85 5.57 -4.72 -14.48
C ASN A 85 5.96 -3.99 -13.19
N THR A 86 6.32 -2.72 -13.31
CA THR A 86 6.80 -1.91 -12.18
C THR A 86 5.92 -0.70 -11.94
N ALA A 87 5.68 -0.40 -10.67
CA ALA A 87 5.07 0.83 -10.20
C ALA A 87 6.00 1.53 -9.21
N SER A 88 6.04 2.84 -9.24
CA SER A 88 6.81 3.67 -8.32
C SER A 88 5.87 4.51 -7.44
N PRO A 89 6.38 5.23 -6.43
CA PRO A 89 5.58 6.21 -5.68
C PRO A 89 4.86 7.22 -6.57
N LEU A 90 5.44 7.62 -7.72
CA LEU A 90 4.77 8.51 -8.68
C LEU A 90 3.57 7.84 -9.36
N THR A 91 3.65 6.55 -9.66
CA THR A 91 2.52 5.79 -10.20
C THR A 91 1.38 5.76 -9.19
N ILE A 92 1.67 5.49 -7.92
CA ILE A 92 0.68 5.48 -6.84
C ILE A 92 0.07 6.86 -6.65
N ARG A 93 0.88 7.91 -6.63
CA ARG A 93 0.42 9.30 -6.56
C ARG A 93 -0.59 9.62 -7.67
N ASP A 94 -0.27 9.28 -8.89
CA ASP A 94 -1.08 9.68 -10.04
C ASP A 94 -2.39 8.89 -10.14
N TYR A 95 -2.41 7.62 -9.71
CA TYR A 95 -3.62 6.80 -9.75
C TYR A 95 -4.49 6.91 -8.49
N TYR A 96 -3.89 7.11 -7.31
CA TYR A 96 -4.65 7.21 -6.06
C TYR A 96 -4.86 8.64 -5.57
N GLY A 97 -4.16 9.63 -6.16
CA GLY A 97 -4.23 11.02 -5.74
C GLY A 97 -3.61 11.31 -4.36
N ASN A 98 -2.87 10.36 -3.79
CA ASN A 98 -2.26 10.52 -2.50
C ASN A 98 -0.93 11.28 -2.61
N LYS A 99 -0.74 12.25 -1.72
CA LYS A 99 0.52 12.99 -1.64
C LYS A 99 1.71 12.03 -1.51
N GLU A 100 2.75 12.28 -2.31
CA GLU A 100 4.00 11.50 -2.30
C GLU A 100 3.81 9.98 -2.49
N GLY A 101 2.71 9.57 -3.15
CA GLY A 101 2.44 8.17 -3.44
C GLY A 101 2.22 7.30 -2.20
N SER A 102 1.70 7.86 -1.12
CA SER A 102 1.39 7.11 0.09
C SER A 102 0.31 6.06 -0.17
N MET A 103 0.55 4.80 0.19
CA MET A 103 -0.40 3.70 0.00
C MET A 103 -1.33 3.49 1.19
N PHE A 104 -0.89 3.79 2.42
CA PHE A 104 -1.51 3.28 3.64
C PHE A 104 -2.13 4.37 4.52
N GLY A 105 -2.44 5.53 3.94
CA GLY A 105 -3.00 6.66 4.67
C GLY A 105 -1.96 7.42 5.49
N PHE A 106 -2.43 8.23 6.42
CA PHE A 106 -1.55 9.04 7.27
C PHE A 106 -0.73 8.19 8.23
N SER A 107 0.52 8.60 8.46
CA SER A 107 1.40 7.98 9.44
C SER A 107 0.80 8.07 10.84
N LYS A 108 0.82 6.95 11.56
CA LYS A 108 0.40 6.88 12.96
C LYS A 108 1.65 6.86 13.85
N ASP A 109 1.69 7.74 14.84
CA ASP A 109 2.76 7.73 15.84
C ASP A 109 2.48 6.62 16.86
N TYR A 110 3.34 5.59 16.89
CA TYR A 110 3.19 4.46 17.82
C TYR A 110 3.30 4.86 19.30
N LYS A 111 3.92 6.01 19.59
CA LYS A 111 4.03 6.57 20.95
C LYS A 111 2.80 7.34 21.37
N ASN A 112 2.03 7.86 20.40
CA ASN A 112 0.86 8.70 20.61
C ASN A 112 -0.26 8.35 19.62
N ILE A 113 -0.68 7.10 19.61
CA ILE A 113 -1.68 6.60 18.66
C ILE A 113 -2.96 7.45 18.69
N ALA A 114 -3.45 7.77 19.90
CA ALA A 114 -4.67 8.55 20.05
C ALA A 114 -4.60 9.95 19.42
N LEU A 115 -3.44 10.62 19.50
CA LEU A 115 -3.24 11.94 18.92
C LEU A 115 -2.95 11.90 17.41
N SER A 116 -2.53 10.76 16.89
CA SER A 116 -2.23 10.59 15.46
C SER A 116 -3.40 10.02 14.66
N GLN A 117 -4.52 9.73 15.30
CA GLN A 117 -5.74 9.31 14.60
C GLN A 117 -6.56 10.52 14.17
N VAL A 118 -7.03 10.49 12.92
CA VAL A 118 -8.03 11.43 12.43
C VAL A 118 -9.40 10.97 12.89
N PRO A 119 -10.18 11.80 13.62
CA PRO A 119 -11.48 11.36 14.15
C PRO A 119 -12.51 11.14 13.02
N VAL A 120 -13.43 10.20 13.25
CA VAL A 120 -14.57 9.96 12.36
C VAL A 120 -15.49 11.17 12.30
N VAL A 121 -15.82 11.72 13.47
CA VAL A 121 -16.67 12.91 13.60
C VAL A 121 -15.83 14.16 13.44
N THR A 122 -16.21 15.04 12.53
CA THR A 122 -15.53 16.31 12.30
C THR A 122 -16.19 17.47 13.05
N LYS A 123 -15.53 18.64 13.00
CA LYS A 123 -16.11 19.89 13.53
C LYS A 123 -17.15 20.51 12.59
N VAL A 124 -17.31 19.97 11.40
CA VAL A 124 -18.30 20.41 10.41
C VAL A 124 -19.55 19.56 10.57
N ASP A 125 -20.70 20.19 10.71
CA ASP A 125 -21.96 19.51 10.86
C ASP A 125 -22.26 18.60 9.66
N ASN A 126 -22.73 17.37 9.93
CA ASN A 126 -23.05 16.36 8.92
C ASN A 126 -21.87 15.89 8.06
N LEU A 127 -20.63 16.19 8.43
CA LEU A 127 -19.44 15.69 7.76
C LEU A 127 -18.74 14.65 8.63
N LEU A 128 -18.70 13.41 8.15
CA LEU A 128 -17.99 12.30 8.77
C LEU A 128 -16.86 11.82 7.83
N LEU A 129 -15.78 11.32 8.43
CA LEU A 129 -14.65 10.75 7.71
C LEU A 129 -14.61 9.24 7.89
N THR A 130 -14.25 8.53 6.82
CA THR A 130 -14.08 7.09 6.83
C THR A 130 -12.88 6.66 5.95
N GLY A 131 -12.49 5.40 6.05
CA GLY A 131 -11.46 4.81 5.21
C GLY A 131 -10.08 4.78 5.88
N GLN A 132 -9.07 4.43 5.09
CA GLN A 132 -7.72 4.16 5.61
C GLN A 132 -6.99 5.37 6.21
N ASN A 133 -7.37 6.59 5.83
CA ASN A 133 -6.69 7.79 6.31
C ASN A 133 -7.01 8.09 7.79
N ASN A 134 -8.24 7.87 8.20
CA ASN A 134 -8.66 8.13 9.59
C ASN A 134 -8.72 6.88 10.46
N GLY A 135 -8.66 5.70 9.89
CA GLY A 135 -8.66 4.43 10.62
C GLY A 135 -7.44 3.56 10.35
N LEU A 136 -7.68 2.29 10.19
CA LEU A 136 -6.69 1.29 9.84
C LEU A 136 -6.72 1.01 8.33
N PRO A 137 -5.57 0.79 7.70
CA PRO A 137 -5.51 0.45 6.28
C PRO A 137 -5.83 -1.03 6.03
N GLY A 138 -6.02 -1.36 4.74
CA GLY A 138 -6.14 -2.72 4.26
C GLY A 138 -7.53 -3.32 4.38
N PHE A 139 -7.62 -4.59 3.99
CA PHE A 139 -8.88 -5.32 3.85
C PHE A 139 -9.69 -5.43 5.15
N CYS A 140 -9.05 -5.57 6.28
CA CYS A 140 -9.72 -5.61 7.58
C CYS A 140 -9.91 -4.20 8.17
N GLY A 141 -8.96 -3.30 7.99
CA GLY A 141 -8.96 -1.99 8.64
C GLY A 141 -10.01 -1.04 8.09
N VAL A 142 -10.19 -1.01 6.78
CA VAL A 142 -11.18 -0.12 6.14
C VAL A 142 -12.62 -0.48 6.50
N PRO A 143 -13.06 -1.75 6.49
CA PRO A 143 -14.39 -2.13 7.00
C PRO A 143 -14.60 -1.78 8.47
N LEU A 144 -13.61 -1.98 9.34
CA LEU A 144 -13.70 -1.57 10.75
C LEU A 144 -13.91 -0.06 10.90
N THR A 145 -13.21 0.74 10.10
CA THR A 145 -13.40 2.19 10.10
C THR A 145 -14.80 2.57 9.59
N ALA A 146 -15.32 1.87 8.58
CA ALA A 146 -16.68 2.07 8.10
C ALA A 146 -17.73 1.75 9.18
N ILE A 147 -17.55 0.66 9.94
CA ILE A 147 -18.40 0.33 11.09
C ILE A 147 -18.41 1.48 12.10
N ASN A 148 -17.23 1.97 12.51
CA ASN A 148 -17.13 3.09 13.44
C ASN A 148 -17.84 4.36 12.92
N THR A 149 -17.78 4.61 11.60
CA THR A 149 -18.44 5.76 10.98
C THR A 149 -19.96 5.61 11.03
N VAL A 150 -20.49 4.43 10.73
CA VAL A 150 -21.94 4.16 10.79
C VAL A 150 -22.44 4.19 12.24
N GLU A 151 -21.67 3.66 13.18
CA GLU A 151 -22.04 3.71 14.61
C GLU A 151 -22.03 5.12 15.19
N ALA A 152 -21.24 6.04 14.63
CA ALA A 152 -21.32 7.46 14.98
C ALA A 152 -22.68 8.09 14.59
N ILE A 153 -23.39 7.51 13.60
CA ILE A 153 -24.72 7.97 13.16
C ILE A 153 -25.83 7.21 13.88
N LEU A 154 -25.74 5.89 13.96
CA LEU A 154 -26.82 5.01 14.40
C LEU A 154 -26.76 4.65 15.89
N GLY A 155 -25.67 4.99 16.54
CA GLY A 155 -25.41 4.66 17.94
C GLY A 155 -24.41 3.51 18.11
N GLN A 156 -23.76 3.52 19.27
CA GLN A 156 -22.71 2.57 19.61
C GLN A 156 -23.24 1.12 19.64
N ASN A 157 -22.46 0.21 19.09
CA ASN A 157 -22.75 -1.23 18.98
C ASN A 157 -23.96 -1.58 18.09
N TYR A 158 -24.57 -0.64 17.39
CA TYR A 158 -25.70 -0.94 16.51
C TYR A 158 -25.32 -1.95 15.41
N ILE A 159 -24.24 -1.68 14.68
CA ILE A 159 -23.77 -2.57 13.59
C ILE A 159 -23.21 -3.87 14.15
N LEU A 160 -22.44 -3.81 15.23
CA LEU A 160 -21.88 -5.01 15.86
C LEU A 160 -22.96 -5.99 16.32
N ASN A 161 -24.06 -5.48 16.90
CA ASN A 161 -25.19 -6.32 17.28
C ASN A 161 -25.86 -6.96 16.06
N ARG A 162 -26.05 -6.20 14.96
CA ARG A 162 -26.62 -6.74 13.72
C ARG A 162 -25.73 -7.82 13.10
N ILE A 163 -24.41 -7.63 13.08
CA ILE A 163 -23.47 -8.65 12.61
C ILE A 163 -23.59 -9.93 13.43
N ASN A 164 -23.60 -9.81 14.76
CA ASN A 164 -23.72 -10.96 15.65
C ASN A 164 -25.05 -11.71 15.51
N GLU A 165 -26.12 -11.02 15.14
CA GLU A 165 -27.41 -11.66 14.83
C GLU A 165 -27.38 -12.48 13.54
N CYS A 166 -26.61 -12.01 12.52
CA CYS A 166 -26.50 -12.67 11.23
C CYS A 166 -25.55 -13.91 11.23
N VAL A 167 -24.66 -13.99 12.22
CA VAL A 167 -23.67 -15.09 12.33
C VAL A 167 -24.23 -16.31 13.10
N LYS A 168 -25.38 -16.15 13.75
CA LYS A 168 -26.10 -17.25 14.41
C LYS A 168 -26.95 -18.02 13.43
#